data_a739c133cb6900d1c6844da955cc0374
#
_entry.id   a739c133cb6900d1c6844da955cc0374
#
_cell.length_a   1.000
_cell.length_b   1.000
_cell.length_c   1.000
_cell.angle_alpha   90.00
_cell.angle_beta   90.00
_cell.angle_gamma   90.00
#
_symmetry.space_group_name_H-M   'P 1'
#
loop_
_entity.id
_entity.type
_entity.pdbx_description
1 polymer ?
#
loop_
_entity_poly.entity_id
_entity_poly.type
_entity_poly.pdbx_seq_one_letter_code
_entity_poly.pdbx_strand_id
1 'polypeptide(L)'
;MIYWFDIVPMYFEIVIPLIILVISAISYSNNNLMSSDNFYKGFPCIWNILLIYIYFFYFKSITNLFLISFCIILKFIPLKYVHPLRVKKYKILSTIFMALWFISTLKLLIDSIYKLDNLYDYLVITIWVISNFYFISLTIYELLIDIFKSTSIKLKKLQF
;
A
#
# COMPACT_ATOMS: atom_id res chain seq x y z
N MET A 1 9.32 -3.64 15.88
CA MET A 1 8.10 -2.81 15.97
C MET A 1 6.88 -3.66 16.36
N ILE A 2 6.50 -4.68 15.61
CA ILE A 2 5.31 -5.52 15.92
C ILE A 2 5.36 -6.09 17.33
N TYR A 3 6.50 -6.59 17.76
CA TYR A 3 6.73 -7.14 19.11
C TYR A 3 6.65 -6.09 20.23
N TRP A 4 7.14 -4.85 20.01
CA TRP A 4 7.23 -3.82 21.05
C TRP A 4 5.96 -3.01 21.28
N PHE A 5 4.98 -3.09 20.38
CA PHE A 5 3.78 -2.24 20.39
C PHE A 5 2.47 -3.04 20.47
N ASP A 6 2.52 -4.34 20.80
CA ASP A 6 1.35 -5.22 20.88
C ASP A 6 0.43 -5.11 19.65
N ILE A 7 1.06 -4.90 18.47
CA ILE A 7 0.34 -4.67 17.23
C ILE A 7 -0.53 -5.86 16.85
N VAL A 8 -0.08 -7.07 17.16
CA VAL A 8 -0.81 -8.33 16.94
C VAL A 8 -0.93 -9.10 18.26
N PRO A 9 -1.87 -10.08 18.36
CA PRO A 9 -1.96 -10.91 19.56
C PRO A 9 -0.65 -11.65 19.87
N MET A 10 -0.31 -11.80 21.13
CA MET A 10 0.95 -12.34 21.67
C MET A 10 1.45 -13.61 20.96
N TYR A 11 0.55 -14.54 20.63
CA TYR A 11 0.91 -15.77 19.92
C TYR A 11 1.44 -15.55 18.49
N PHE A 12 1.15 -14.42 17.88
CA PHE A 12 1.49 -14.08 16.49
C PHE A 12 2.64 -13.07 16.37
N GLU A 13 3.15 -12.53 17.47
CA GLU A 13 4.18 -11.48 17.48
C GLU A 13 5.51 -11.90 16.85
N ILE A 14 5.84 -13.19 16.91
CA ILE A 14 7.05 -13.72 16.27
C ILE A 14 6.73 -14.27 14.89
N VAL A 15 5.59 -14.94 14.74
CA VAL A 15 5.23 -15.66 13.50
C VAL A 15 4.96 -14.67 12.35
N ILE A 16 4.21 -13.59 12.61
CA ILE A 16 3.86 -12.61 11.56
C ILE A 16 5.09 -11.89 10.99
N PRO A 17 6.03 -11.35 11.79
CA PRO A 17 7.25 -10.76 11.27
C PRO A 17 8.10 -11.73 10.46
N LEU A 18 8.20 -12.99 10.86
CA LEU A 18 8.92 -14.01 10.11
C LEU A 18 8.26 -14.28 8.76
N ILE A 19 6.94 -14.41 8.71
CA ILE A 19 6.19 -14.57 7.45
C ILE A 19 6.41 -13.35 6.54
N ILE A 20 6.31 -12.13 7.06
CA ILE A 20 6.56 -10.90 6.32
C ILE A 20 7.99 -10.89 5.75
N LEU A 21 8.98 -11.28 6.55
CA LEU A 21 10.37 -11.31 6.13
C LEU A 21 10.58 -12.32 4.99
N VAL A 22 10.06 -13.53 5.12
CA VAL A 22 10.15 -14.58 4.08
C VAL A 22 9.47 -14.12 2.79
N ILE A 23 8.26 -13.59 2.87
CA ILE A 23 7.51 -13.09 1.70
C ILE A 23 8.24 -11.93 1.04
N SER A 24 8.83 -11.03 1.82
CA SER A 24 9.62 -9.92 1.30
C SER A 24 10.88 -10.42 0.58
N ALA A 25 11.60 -11.38 1.16
CA ALA A 25 12.77 -11.99 0.56
C ALA A 25 12.44 -12.65 -0.79
N ILE A 26 11.38 -13.46 -0.84
CA ILE A 26 10.88 -14.09 -2.08
C ILE A 26 10.50 -13.01 -3.11
N SER A 27 9.86 -11.94 -2.66
CA SER A 27 9.43 -10.86 -3.53
C SER A 27 10.61 -10.10 -4.15
N TYR A 28 11.63 -9.78 -3.38
CA TYR A 28 12.81 -9.08 -3.88
C TYR A 28 13.71 -9.98 -4.74
N SER A 29 13.68 -11.30 -4.51
CA SER A 29 14.42 -12.28 -5.31
C SER A 29 13.78 -12.51 -6.70
N ASN A 30 12.50 -12.19 -6.87
CA ASN A 30 11.79 -12.50 -8.12
C ASN A 30 11.75 -11.29 -9.06
N ASN A 31 12.61 -11.30 -10.09
CA ASN A 31 12.67 -10.26 -11.11
C ASN A 31 11.39 -10.12 -11.96
N ASN A 32 10.49 -11.12 -11.95
CA ASN A 32 9.26 -11.14 -12.75
C ASN A 32 8.09 -10.38 -12.10
N LEU A 33 8.29 -9.80 -10.91
CA LEU A 33 7.25 -9.03 -10.20
C LEU A 33 6.96 -7.66 -10.82
N MET A 34 7.80 -7.21 -11.74
CA MET A 34 7.51 -6.02 -12.54
C MET A 34 6.92 -6.42 -13.88
N SER A 35 5.84 -5.74 -14.26
CA SER A 35 5.33 -5.84 -15.63
C SER A 35 6.20 -5.03 -16.59
N SER A 36 6.11 -5.31 -17.90
CA SER A 36 6.76 -4.51 -18.96
C SER A 36 6.42 -3.02 -18.88
N ASP A 37 5.27 -2.69 -18.31
CA ASP A 37 4.76 -1.31 -18.17
C ASP A 37 5.17 -0.65 -16.83
N ASN A 38 6.13 -1.28 -16.09
CA ASN A 38 6.63 -0.82 -14.79
C ASN A 38 5.60 -0.80 -13.64
N PHE A 39 4.53 -1.57 -13.73
CA PHE A 39 3.62 -1.82 -12.61
C PHE A 39 4.12 -2.98 -11.74
N TYR A 40 3.82 -2.93 -10.44
CA TYR A 40 4.03 -4.08 -9.56
C TYR A 40 2.93 -5.13 -9.77
N LYS A 41 3.32 -6.40 -9.87
CA LYS A 41 2.41 -7.55 -9.82
C LYS A 41 2.29 -8.03 -8.38
N GLY A 42 1.08 -7.99 -7.83
CA GLY A 42 0.81 -8.29 -6.42
C GLY A 42 1.10 -7.11 -5.49
N PHE A 43 0.59 -7.19 -4.27
CA PHE A 43 0.73 -6.11 -3.28
C PHE A 43 2.21 -5.77 -3.07
N PRO A 44 2.61 -4.49 -3.17
CA PRO A 44 4.00 -4.09 -2.95
C PRO A 44 4.41 -4.34 -1.49
N CYS A 45 5.68 -4.71 -1.26
CA CYS A 45 6.22 -4.98 0.08
C CYS A 45 6.47 -3.68 0.85
N ILE A 46 5.43 -2.89 1.11
CA ILE A 46 5.48 -1.59 1.82
C ILE A 46 4.99 -1.73 3.27
N TRP A 47 5.47 -2.75 3.96
CA TRP A 47 5.05 -3.07 5.32
C TRP A 47 5.23 -1.91 6.31
N ASN A 48 6.26 -1.09 6.14
CA ASN A 48 6.49 0.08 6.98
C ASN A 48 5.34 1.10 6.84
N ILE A 49 4.81 1.28 5.64
CA ILE A 49 3.66 2.16 5.40
C ILE A 49 2.43 1.58 6.08
N LEU A 50 2.18 0.27 5.95
CA LEU A 50 1.07 -0.39 6.63
C LEU A 50 1.14 -0.20 8.17
N LEU A 51 2.34 -0.32 8.76
CA LEU A 51 2.54 -0.11 10.20
C LEU A 51 2.24 1.35 10.62
N ILE A 52 2.55 2.35 9.78
CA ILE A 52 2.18 3.74 10.03
C ILE A 52 0.66 3.89 10.08
N TYR A 53 -0.08 3.26 9.16
CA TYR A 53 -1.55 3.30 9.18
C TYR A 53 -2.11 2.61 10.42
N ILE A 54 -1.60 1.43 10.78
CA ILE A 54 -1.99 0.73 12.00
C ILE A 54 -1.77 1.62 13.23
N TYR A 55 -0.65 2.34 13.28
CA TYR A 55 -0.35 3.29 14.35
C TYR A 55 -1.36 4.44 14.41
N PHE A 56 -1.69 5.05 13.28
CA PHE A 56 -2.63 6.18 13.25
C PHE A 56 -4.08 5.80 13.61
N PHE A 57 -4.52 4.62 13.17
CA PHE A 57 -5.91 4.21 13.39
C PHE A 57 -6.15 3.51 14.73
N TYR A 58 -5.12 3.22 15.51
CA TYR A 58 -5.21 2.57 16.83
C TYR A 58 -6.16 1.35 16.85
N PHE A 59 -6.11 0.52 15.82
CA PHE A 59 -6.96 -0.66 15.74
C PHE A 59 -6.57 -1.70 16.82
N LYS A 60 -7.54 -2.52 17.23
CA LYS A 60 -7.31 -3.64 18.15
C LYS A 60 -6.36 -4.65 17.48
N SER A 61 -5.53 -5.32 18.28
CA SER A 61 -4.52 -6.31 17.82
C SER A 61 -5.09 -7.38 16.89
N ILE A 62 -6.33 -7.83 17.13
CA ILE A 62 -7.01 -8.81 16.27
C ILE A 62 -7.33 -8.22 14.90
N THR A 63 -7.76 -6.96 14.83
CA THR A 63 -8.03 -6.25 13.56
C THR A 63 -6.75 -6.06 12.76
N ASN A 64 -5.65 -5.71 13.44
CA ASN A 64 -4.34 -5.59 12.82
C ASN A 64 -3.86 -6.92 12.23
N LEU A 65 -4.08 -8.03 12.93
CA LEU A 65 -3.77 -9.37 12.45
C LEU A 65 -4.53 -9.67 11.15
N PHE A 66 -5.83 -9.36 11.09
CA PHE A 66 -6.63 -9.52 9.86
C PHE A 66 -6.13 -8.65 8.72
N LEU A 67 -5.82 -7.36 8.97
CA LEU A 67 -5.29 -6.44 7.95
C LEU A 67 -3.95 -6.92 7.38
N ILE A 68 -3.03 -7.33 8.25
CA ILE A 68 -1.72 -7.83 7.83
C ILE A 68 -1.89 -9.13 7.03
N SER A 69 -2.71 -10.07 7.52
CA SER A 69 -2.99 -11.33 6.82
C SER A 69 -3.64 -11.08 5.46
N PHE A 70 -4.55 -10.14 5.36
CA PHE A 70 -5.17 -9.73 4.10
C PHE A 70 -4.14 -9.17 3.10
N CYS A 71 -3.21 -8.30 3.55
CA CYS A 71 -2.13 -7.81 2.72
C CYS A 71 -1.17 -8.93 2.26
N ILE A 72 -0.92 -9.92 3.13
CA ILE A 72 -0.16 -11.12 2.78
C ILE A 72 -0.83 -11.88 1.65
N ILE A 73 -2.15 -12.11 1.74
CA ILE A 73 -2.93 -12.79 0.69
C ILE A 73 -2.91 -11.98 -0.61
N LEU A 74 -3.13 -10.66 -0.54
CA LEU A 74 -3.09 -9.77 -1.70
C LEU A 74 -1.74 -9.80 -2.43
N LYS A 75 -0.65 -10.16 -1.75
CA LYS A 75 0.67 -10.30 -2.36
C LYS A 75 0.71 -11.40 -3.42
N PHE A 76 -0.02 -12.49 -3.20
CA PHE A 76 -0.05 -13.62 -4.12
C PHE A 76 -1.05 -13.43 -5.28
N ILE A 77 -1.95 -12.46 -5.17
CA ILE A 77 -2.89 -12.13 -6.26
C ILE A 77 -2.17 -11.21 -7.25
N PRO A 78 -2.05 -11.57 -8.54
CA PRO A 78 -1.29 -10.81 -9.53
C PRO A 78 -2.02 -9.55 -10.01
N LEU A 79 -2.47 -8.72 -9.07
CA LEU A 79 -3.04 -7.41 -9.36
C LEU A 79 -1.93 -6.42 -9.70
N LYS A 80 -2.21 -5.50 -10.62
CA LYS A 80 -1.26 -4.44 -10.99
C LYS A 80 -1.39 -3.24 -10.04
N TYR A 81 -0.33 -2.97 -9.32
CA TYR A 81 -0.22 -1.77 -8.48
C TYR A 81 0.65 -0.72 -9.13
N VAL A 82 0.22 0.53 -9.07
CA VAL A 82 0.96 1.66 -9.63
C VAL A 82 2.23 1.91 -8.82
N HIS A 83 3.38 1.94 -9.52
CA HIS A 83 4.62 2.41 -8.91
C HIS A 83 4.74 3.92 -9.11
N PRO A 84 4.69 4.75 -8.06
CA PRO A 84 4.61 6.21 -8.17
C PRO A 84 5.69 6.84 -9.05
N LEU A 85 6.92 6.31 -9.01
CA LEU A 85 8.08 6.88 -9.69
C LEU A 85 8.40 6.24 -11.05
N ARG A 86 7.87 5.05 -11.35
CA ARG A 86 8.28 4.26 -12.53
C ARG A 86 7.28 4.29 -13.67
N VAL A 87 5.99 4.43 -13.38
CA VAL A 87 4.95 4.48 -14.41
C VAL A 87 5.00 5.84 -15.12
N LYS A 88 5.58 5.87 -16.31
CA LYS A 88 5.84 7.11 -17.09
C LYS A 88 4.60 7.98 -17.27
N LYS A 89 3.43 7.35 -17.50
CA LYS A 89 2.15 8.03 -17.74
C LYS A 89 1.73 8.97 -16.60
N TYR A 90 2.03 8.60 -15.34
CA TYR A 90 1.56 9.31 -14.15
C TYR A 90 2.71 9.91 -13.32
N LYS A 91 3.96 9.82 -13.81
CA LYS A 91 5.17 10.09 -13.03
C LYS A 91 5.15 11.43 -12.31
N ILE A 92 4.87 12.53 -13.02
CA ILE A 92 4.93 13.89 -12.43
C ILE A 92 3.87 14.03 -11.34
N LEU A 93 2.61 13.72 -11.66
CA LEU A 93 1.50 13.86 -10.73
C LEU A 93 1.66 12.94 -9.51
N SER A 94 2.03 11.68 -9.73
CA SER A 94 2.28 10.71 -8.65
C SER A 94 3.46 11.12 -7.77
N THR A 95 4.50 11.76 -8.32
CA THR A 95 5.63 12.26 -7.52
C THR A 95 5.19 13.41 -6.61
N ILE A 96 4.35 14.33 -7.11
CA ILE A 96 3.81 15.44 -6.32
C ILE A 96 2.95 14.89 -5.17
N PHE A 97 1.99 13.99 -5.46
CA PHE A 97 1.14 13.41 -4.42
C PHE A 97 1.92 12.56 -3.42
N MET A 98 2.98 11.87 -3.86
CA MET A 98 3.87 11.14 -2.96
C MET A 98 4.64 12.07 -2.02
N ALA A 99 5.14 13.21 -2.51
CA ALA A 99 5.79 14.21 -1.69
C ALA A 99 4.82 14.83 -0.67
N LEU A 100 3.61 15.19 -1.10
CA LEU A 100 2.55 15.70 -0.22
C LEU A 100 2.16 14.67 0.85
N TRP A 101 1.97 13.41 0.47
CA TRP A 101 1.71 12.32 1.40
C TRP A 101 2.83 12.16 2.43
N PHE A 102 4.08 12.18 1.97
CA PHE A 102 5.24 12.01 2.86
C PHE A 102 5.36 13.16 3.87
N ILE A 103 5.25 14.42 3.40
CA ILE A 103 5.34 15.60 4.26
C ILE A 103 4.19 15.61 5.28
N SER A 104 2.95 15.36 4.84
CA SER A 104 1.79 15.30 5.74
C SER A 104 1.90 14.16 6.75
N THR A 105 2.38 12.98 6.34
CA THR A 105 2.60 11.85 7.25
C THR A 105 3.67 12.18 8.30
N LEU A 106 4.79 12.80 7.92
CA LEU A 106 5.83 13.21 8.87
C LEU A 106 5.28 14.23 9.87
N LYS A 107 4.53 15.22 9.41
CA LYS A 107 3.91 16.22 10.28
C LYS A 107 2.97 15.57 11.29
N LEU A 108 2.06 14.72 10.85
CA LEU A 108 1.13 13.98 11.72
C LEU A 108 1.85 13.09 12.73
N LEU A 109 2.96 12.43 12.35
CA LEU A 109 3.77 11.64 13.27
C LEU A 109 4.43 12.51 14.33
N ILE A 110 5.00 13.65 13.95
CA ILE A 110 5.62 14.59 14.88
C ILE A 110 4.57 15.10 15.88
N ASP A 111 3.42 15.56 15.39
CA ASP A 111 2.34 16.06 16.24
C ASP A 111 1.82 14.99 17.21
N SER A 112 1.68 13.75 16.76
CA SER A 112 1.30 12.62 17.59
C SER A 112 2.33 12.32 18.70
N ILE A 113 3.63 12.41 18.41
CA ILE A 113 4.71 12.15 19.37
C ILE A 113 4.76 13.27 20.44
N TYR A 114 4.66 14.52 20.00
CA TYR A 114 4.80 15.69 20.89
C TYR A 114 3.47 16.19 21.45
N LYS A 115 2.34 15.54 21.12
CA LYS A 115 0.98 15.91 21.54
C LYS A 115 0.66 17.38 21.25
N LEU A 116 1.04 17.84 20.08
CA LEU A 116 0.82 19.21 19.62
C LEU A 116 -0.57 19.31 18.99
N ASP A 117 -1.49 19.96 19.68
CA ASP A 117 -2.82 20.30 19.13
C ASP A 117 -2.71 21.61 18.34
N ASN A 118 -2.57 21.52 17.03
CA ASN A 118 -2.48 22.68 16.14
C ASN A 118 -3.72 22.84 15.26
N LEU A 119 -4.16 24.09 15.10
CA LEU A 119 -5.30 24.46 14.24
C LEU A 119 -5.07 24.06 12.77
N TYR A 120 -3.81 23.89 12.35
CA TYR A 120 -3.42 23.51 10.99
C TYR A 120 -3.52 22.01 10.71
N ASP A 121 -3.82 21.19 11.72
CA ASP A 121 -3.89 19.72 11.56
C ASP A 121 -4.99 19.29 10.58
N TYR A 122 -6.10 20.05 10.51
CA TYR A 122 -7.16 19.77 9.55
C TYR A 122 -6.69 19.88 8.09
N LEU A 123 -5.86 20.88 7.76
CA LEU A 123 -5.28 21.02 6.42
C LEU A 123 -4.34 19.88 6.10
N VAL A 124 -3.49 19.51 7.06
CA VAL A 124 -2.53 18.41 6.92
C VAL A 124 -3.27 17.08 6.73
N ILE A 125 -4.28 16.81 7.53
CA ILE A 125 -5.14 15.63 7.43
C ILE A 125 -5.84 15.61 6.07
N THR A 126 -6.39 16.74 5.60
CA THR A 126 -7.04 16.83 4.30
C THR A 126 -6.09 16.50 3.16
N ILE A 127 -4.88 17.06 3.16
CA ILE A 127 -3.85 16.78 2.16
C ILE A 127 -3.46 15.29 2.20
N TRP A 128 -3.32 14.72 3.39
CA TRP A 128 -2.99 13.32 3.58
C TRP A 128 -4.10 12.40 3.02
N VAL A 129 -5.37 12.69 3.33
CA VAL A 129 -6.53 11.94 2.82
C VAL A 129 -6.62 12.04 1.30
N ILE A 130 -6.50 13.23 0.71
CA ILE A 130 -6.54 13.44 -0.73
C ILE A 130 -5.42 12.65 -1.43
N SER A 131 -4.21 12.68 -0.88
CA SER A 131 -3.07 11.95 -1.42
C SER A 131 -3.30 10.44 -1.41
N ASN A 132 -3.87 9.90 -0.34
CA ASN A 132 -4.25 8.49 -0.26
C ASN A 132 -5.33 8.13 -1.30
N PHE A 133 -6.36 8.98 -1.41
CA PHE A 133 -7.45 8.78 -2.35
C PHE A 133 -6.96 8.78 -3.80
N TYR A 134 -5.99 9.63 -4.12
CA TYR A 134 -5.34 9.65 -5.42
C TYR A 134 -4.72 8.29 -5.77
N PHE A 135 -3.91 7.68 -4.90
CA PHE A 135 -3.26 6.40 -5.17
C PHE A 135 -4.26 5.23 -5.24
N ILE A 136 -5.28 5.24 -4.40
CA ILE A 136 -6.35 4.23 -4.43
C ILE A 136 -7.12 4.31 -5.75
N SER A 137 -7.57 5.52 -6.14
CA SER A 137 -8.33 5.73 -7.37
C SER A 137 -7.53 5.37 -8.61
N LEU A 138 -6.25 5.71 -8.64
CA LEU A 138 -5.35 5.37 -9.74
C LEU A 138 -5.15 3.85 -9.87
N THR A 139 -5.00 3.15 -8.75
CA THR A 139 -4.87 1.69 -8.74
C THR A 139 -6.16 1.03 -9.24
N ILE A 140 -7.32 1.47 -8.77
CA ILE A 140 -8.62 0.96 -9.21
C ILE A 140 -8.82 1.22 -10.70
N TYR A 141 -8.51 2.41 -11.18
CA TYR A 141 -8.64 2.79 -12.59
C TYR A 141 -7.81 1.86 -13.51
N GLU A 142 -6.55 1.61 -13.18
CA GLU A 142 -5.70 0.72 -13.98
C GLU A 142 -6.16 -0.75 -13.91
N LEU A 143 -6.65 -1.21 -12.75
CA LEU A 143 -7.26 -2.54 -12.62
C LEU A 143 -8.48 -2.71 -13.53
N LEU A 144 -9.37 -1.72 -13.59
CA LEU A 144 -10.52 -1.74 -14.47
C LEU A 144 -10.10 -1.81 -15.94
N ILE A 145 -9.12 -1.02 -16.36
CA ILE A 145 -8.59 -1.06 -17.73
C ILE A 145 -8.06 -2.46 -18.07
N ASP A 146 -7.32 -3.10 -17.17
CA ASP A 146 -6.80 -4.44 -17.41
C ASP A 146 -7.90 -5.50 -17.54
N ILE A 147 -8.94 -5.43 -16.71
CA ILE A 147 -10.09 -6.32 -16.80
C ILE A 147 -10.78 -6.16 -18.14
N PHE A 148 -11.07 -4.92 -18.57
CA PHE A 148 -11.72 -4.65 -19.87
C PHE A 148 -10.88 -5.14 -21.05
N LYS A 149 -9.56 -4.91 -21.04
CA LYS A 149 -8.66 -5.42 -22.09
C LYS A 149 -8.65 -6.95 -22.15
N SER A 150 -8.57 -7.60 -21.00
CA SER A 150 -8.58 -9.07 -20.91
C SER A 150 -9.88 -9.67 -21.46
N THR A 151 -11.02 -9.09 -21.12
CA THR A 151 -12.34 -9.52 -21.60
C THR A 151 -12.48 -9.32 -23.11
N SER A 152 -12.04 -8.19 -23.63
CA SER A 152 -12.06 -7.90 -25.08
C SER A 152 -11.22 -8.89 -25.89
N ILE A 153 -10.05 -9.28 -25.38
CA ILE A 153 -9.19 -10.28 -26.04
C ILE A 153 -9.83 -11.66 -26.02
N LYS A 154 -10.48 -12.05 -24.91
CA LYS A 154 -11.19 -13.34 -24.82
C LYS A 154 -12.37 -13.40 -25.79
N LEU A 155 -13.16 -12.34 -25.90
CA LEU A 155 -14.28 -12.28 -26.83
C LEU A 155 -13.83 -12.38 -28.28
N LYS A 156 -12.74 -11.71 -28.68
CA LYS A 156 -12.17 -11.85 -30.02
C LYS A 156 -11.69 -13.26 -30.36
N LYS A 157 -11.19 -14.02 -29.37
CA LYS A 157 -10.75 -15.42 -29.57
C LYS A 157 -11.90 -16.41 -29.69
N LEU A 158 -13.10 -16.05 -29.25
CA LEU A 158 -14.30 -16.90 -29.36
C LEU A 158 -15.06 -16.68 -30.68
N GLN A 159 -14.70 -15.65 -31.46
CA GLN A 159 -15.32 -15.34 -32.77
C GLN A 159 -14.54 -15.93 -33.95
N PHE A 160 -13.43 -16.62 -33.70
CA PHE A 160 -12.68 -17.40 -34.68
C PHE A 160 -12.63 -18.88 -34.27
#